data_4ecb7419649ee0c7dd263fe0ea620bd6
#
_entry.id   4ecb7419649ee0c7dd263fe0ea620bd6
#
_cell.length_a   1.000
_cell.length_b   1.000
_cell.length_c   1.000
_cell.angle_alpha   90.00
_cell.angle_beta   90.00
_cell.angle_gamma   90.00
#
_symmetry.space_group_name_H-M   'P 1'
#
loop_
_entity.id
_entity.type
_entity.pdbx_description
1 polymer ?
#
loop_
_entity_poly.entity_id
_entity_poly.type
_entity_poly.pdbx_seq_one_letter_code
_entity_poly.pdbx_strand_id
1 'polypeptide(L)'
;VIGWLWLGLPLLAAVAYWSGQRRAMALVADVRVEIHSLPAHYGQLVLVWAALPPLLILLVWTAIGSGLVDAWSMAAVEASGRLAEDQTAAAVVADVHSGMSLFDGADASPAHGEARAAIARARGTFGAAVAGLVAVSGAAGLAWARRRITPELRARNQVERILGLALMACSVVAILTTIGIVLSLFFEAIRFFQLVSPLEFFFGTEWSPQTALREDQVGSSGRFGAVPIFAGTLLITSIAMSISIPVGLMSAIYLAFYAGESMRAWVKPVLEIIAGIPTVVWGSFAALTLGPLIRGFGESIGLDVASESALAAGIAMGVMIIPFVSSLSDDALNAVPRSLREGSLAMGATDSETIRRVILPA
;
A
#
# COMPACT_ATOMS: atom_id res chain seq x y z
N VAL A 1 -9.42 -16.94 -16.90
CA VAL A 1 -8.23 -17.83 -16.91
C VAL A 1 -7.08 -17.20 -16.15
N ILE A 2 -6.70 -15.95 -16.43
CA ILE A 2 -5.50 -15.31 -15.86
C ILE A 2 -5.58 -15.13 -14.34
N GLY A 3 -6.77 -14.82 -13.78
CA GLY A 3 -6.92 -14.72 -12.32
C GLY A 3 -6.55 -16.01 -11.58
N TRP A 4 -6.86 -17.16 -12.15
CA TRP A 4 -6.51 -18.46 -11.57
C TRP A 4 -5.01 -18.75 -11.61
N LEU A 5 -4.26 -18.18 -12.58
CA LEU A 5 -2.82 -18.33 -12.64
C LEU A 5 -2.12 -17.63 -11.47
N TRP A 6 -2.64 -16.48 -11.02
CA TRP A 6 -2.14 -15.79 -9.83
C TRP A 6 -2.34 -16.63 -8.56
N LEU A 7 -3.47 -17.36 -8.46
CA LEU A 7 -3.72 -18.28 -7.35
C LEU A 7 -2.90 -19.56 -7.46
N GLY A 8 -2.57 -20.01 -8.67
CA GLY A 8 -1.73 -21.17 -8.91
C GLY A 8 -0.26 -20.96 -8.57
N LEU A 9 0.23 -19.72 -8.64
CA LEU A 9 1.65 -19.40 -8.41
C LEU A 9 2.11 -19.72 -6.97
N PRO A 10 1.41 -19.34 -5.90
CA PRO A 10 1.76 -19.74 -4.53
C PRO A 10 1.75 -21.27 -4.33
N LEU A 11 0.82 -21.97 -4.96
CA LEU A 11 0.75 -23.43 -4.90
C LEU A 11 1.97 -24.06 -5.58
N LEU A 12 2.33 -23.58 -6.77
CA LEU A 12 3.56 -24.00 -7.47
C LEU A 12 4.79 -23.73 -6.60
N ALA A 13 4.89 -22.56 -5.98
CA ALA A 13 5.98 -22.18 -5.10
C ALA A 13 6.08 -23.12 -3.89
N ALA A 14 4.97 -23.47 -3.24
CA ALA A 14 4.92 -24.40 -2.11
C ALA A 14 5.35 -25.81 -2.52
N VAL A 15 4.85 -26.34 -3.64
CA VAL A 15 5.22 -27.65 -4.19
C VAL A 15 6.71 -27.69 -4.55
N ALA A 16 7.21 -26.62 -5.17
CA ALA A 16 8.61 -26.48 -5.54
C ALA A 16 9.52 -26.47 -4.30
N TYR A 17 9.17 -25.67 -3.29
CA TYR A 17 9.91 -25.63 -2.04
C TYR A 17 9.99 -27.01 -1.38
N TRP A 18 8.86 -27.64 -1.19
CA TRP A 18 8.79 -28.97 -0.56
C TRP A 18 9.52 -30.06 -1.33
N SER A 19 9.40 -30.04 -2.67
CA SER A 19 10.12 -30.94 -3.58
C SER A 19 11.64 -30.80 -3.47
N GLY A 20 12.14 -29.54 -3.40
CA GLY A 20 13.56 -29.24 -3.22
C GLY A 20 14.09 -29.69 -1.86
N GLN A 21 13.34 -29.36 -0.80
CA GLN A 21 13.70 -29.76 0.57
C GLN A 21 13.74 -31.27 0.74
N ARG A 22 12.75 -32.02 0.23
CA ARG A 22 12.73 -33.48 0.25
C ARG A 22 13.90 -34.08 -0.51
N ARG A 23 14.25 -33.51 -1.67
CA ARG A 23 15.41 -34.02 -2.45
C ARG A 23 16.72 -33.84 -1.69
N ALA A 24 16.89 -32.66 -1.01
CA ALA A 24 18.07 -32.43 -0.18
C ALA A 24 18.14 -33.39 1.02
N MET A 25 17.01 -33.61 1.71
CA MET A 25 16.97 -34.59 2.83
C MET A 25 17.28 -36.04 2.39
N ALA A 26 16.81 -36.44 1.21
CA ALA A 26 17.08 -37.74 0.67
C ALA A 26 18.60 -37.97 0.39
N LEU A 27 19.31 -36.95 -0.06
CA LEU A 27 20.77 -37.02 -0.27
C LEU A 27 21.53 -37.18 1.06
N VAL A 28 21.07 -36.52 2.14
CA VAL A 28 21.69 -36.67 3.47
C VAL A 28 21.47 -38.09 4.03
N ALA A 29 20.30 -38.66 3.80
CA ALA A 29 19.95 -39.98 4.32
C ALA A 29 20.73 -41.13 3.61
N ASP A 30 21.03 -40.95 2.33
CA ASP A 30 21.62 -42.02 1.49
C ASP A 30 23.15 -42.14 1.61
N VAL A 31 23.89 -41.05 1.80
CA VAL A 31 25.35 -41.04 1.59
C VAL A 31 26.16 -40.63 2.84
N ARG A 32 25.58 -40.30 3.98
CA ARG A 32 26.29 -39.70 5.13
C ARG A 32 27.16 -38.46 4.76
N VAL A 33 26.83 -37.76 3.68
CA VAL A 33 27.58 -36.60 3.19
C VAL A 33 27.05 -35.36 3.88
N GLU A 34 27.95 -34.55 4.41
CA GLU A 34 27.61 -33.22 4.89
C GLU A 34 27.20 -32.32 3.72
N ILE A 35 25.97 -31.83 3.72
CA ILE A 35 25.49 -30.85 2.75
C ILE A 35 25.96 -29.46 3.16
N HIS A 36 26.40 -28.64 2.18
CA HIS A 36 26.94 -27.31 2.43
C HIS A 36 25.92 -26.34 3.04
N SER A 37 24.63 -26.48 2.73
CA SER A 37 23.55 -25.58 3.16
C SER A 37 22.42 -26.36 3.82
N LEU A 38 21.61 -25.69 4.67
CA LEU A 38 20.43 -26.33 5.27
C LEU A 38 19.43 -26.78 4.20
N PRO A 39 18.68 -27.88 4.41
CA PRO A 39 17.68 -28.38 3.46
C PRO A 39 16.64 -27.32 3.04
N ALA A 40 16.33 -26.37 3.93
CA ALA A 40 15.45 -25.26 3.64
C ALA A 40 15.95 -24.35 2.49
N HIS A 41 17.25 -24.11 2.40
CA HIS A 41 17.83 -23.28 1.34
C HIS A 41 17.74 -23.95 -0.05
N TYR A 42 17.84 -25.28 -0.10
CA TYR A 42 17.59 -26.01 -1.35
C TYR A 42 16.12 -25.91 -1.77
N GLY A 43 15.19 -25.98 -0.81
CA GLY A 43 13.77 -25.71 -1.04
C GLY A 43 13.53 -24.31 -1.61
N GLN A 44 14.14 -23.27 -0.98
CA GLN A 44 14.07 -21.90 -1.46
C GLN A 44 14.64 -21.73 -2.87
N LEU A 45 15.76 -22.36 -3.18
CA LEU A 45 16.37 -22.31 -4.52
C LEU A 45 15.44 -22.87 -5.58
N VAL A 46 14.83 -24.04 -5.32
CA VAL A 46 13.88 -24.66 -6.25
C VAL A 46 12.62 -23.81 -6.40
N LEU A 47 12.11 -23.22 -5.29
CA LEU A 47 10.99 -22.29 -5.32
C LEU A 47 11.29 -21.11 -6.23
N VAL A 48 12.44 -20.45 -6.05
CA VAL A 48 12.81 -19.27 -6.83
C VAL A 48 12.85 -19.58 -8.33
N TRP A 49 13.52 -20.65 -8.73
CA TRP A 49 13.62 -21.02 -10.15
C TRP A 49 12.29 -21.54 -10.75
N ALA A 50 11.41 -22.12 -9.94
CA ALA A 50 10.10 -22.55 -10.40
C ALA A 50 9.07 -21.43 -10.48
N ALA A 51 9.14 -20.43 -9.55
CA ALA A 51 8.13 -19.40 -9.44
C ALA A 51 8.52 -18.07 -10.13
N LEU A 52 9.81 -17.71 -10.16
CA LEU A 52 10.26 -16.41 -10.71
C LEU A 52 9.98 -16.27 -12.21
N PRO A 53 10.29 -17.22 -13.11
CA PRO A 53 9.96 -17.09 -14.52
C PRO A 53 8.46 -16.95 -14.80
N PRO A 54 7.57 -17.81 -14.24
CA PRO A 54 6.12 -17.60 -14.34
C PRO A 54 5.65 -16.25 -13.83
N LEU A 55 6.18 -15.79 -12.69
CA LEU A 55 5.87 -14.49 -12.13
C LEU A 55 6.20 -13.35 -13.10
N LEU A 56 7.40 -13.39 -13.70
CA LEU A 56 7.81 -12.37 -14.68
C LEU A 56 6.92 -12.39 -15.93
N ILE A 57 6.53 -13.58 -16.43
CA ILE A 57 5.58 -13.69 -17.54
C ILE A 57 4.24 -13.05 -17.19
N LEU A 58 3.71 -13.31 -16.00
CA LEU A 58 2.45 -12.73 -15.54
C LEU A 58 2.55 -11.22 -15.36
N LEU A 59 3.65 -10.70 -14.81
CA LEU A 59 3.88 -9.26 -14.67
C LEU A 59 3.97 -8.56 -16.04
N VAL A 60 4.72 -9.12 -16.98
CA VAL A 60 4.78 -8.59 -18.35
C VAL A 60 3.40 -8.60 -18.99
N TRP A 61 2.66 -9.69 -18.83
CA TRP A 61 1.31 -9.80 -19.37
C TRP A 61 0.35 -8.77 -18.76
N THR A 62 0.40 -8.53 -17.46
CA THR A 62 -0.45 -7.49 -16.82
C THR A 62 -0.12 -6.08 -17.31
N ALA A 63 1.14 -5.83 -17.70
CA ALA A 63 1.56 -4.53 -18.20
C ALA A 63 1.15 -4.29 -19.67
N ILE A 64 1.25 -5.30 -20.54
CA ILE A 64 1.06 -5.12 -21.98
C ILE A 64 -0.14 -5.88 -22.57
N GLY A 65 -0.71 -6.82 -21.81
CA GLY A 65 -1.71 -7.76 -22.33
C GLY A 65 -3.01 -7.09 -22.78
N SER A 66 -3.47 -6.06 -22.09
CA SER A 66 -4.64 -5.26 -22.52
C SER A 66 -4.37 -4.60 -23.87
N GLY A 67 -3.25 -3.93 -24.02
CA GLY A 67 -2.89 -3.27 -25.29
C GLY A 67 -2.76 -4.24 -26.46
N LEU A 68 -2.24 -5.46 -26.23
CA LEU A 68 -2.18 -6.50 -27.26
C LEU A 68 -3.56 -7.02 -27.65
N VAL A 69 -4.43 -7.23 -26.67
CA VAL A 69 -5.84 -7.64 -26.92
C VAL A 69 -6.56 -6.56 -27.72
N ASP A 70 -6.39 -5.30 -27.35
CA ASP A 70 -7.03 -4.17 -28.03
C ASP A 70 -6.51 -3.99 -29.46
N ALA A 71 -5.20 -4.00 -29.66
CA ALA A 71 -4.59 -3.91 -30.98
C ALA A 71 -5.06 -5.04 -31.93
N TRP A 72 -5.09 -6.27 -31.40
CA TRP A 72 -5.58 -7.41 -32.18
C TRP A 72 -7.09 -7.30 -32.48
N SER A 73 -7.87 -6.82 -31.52
CA SER A 73 -9.32 -6.64 -31.69
C SER A 73 -9.64 -5.53 -32.69
N MET A 74 -8.90 -4.42 -32.66
CA MET A 74 -9.02 -3.33 -33.65
C MET A 74 -8.74 -3.83 -35.06
N ALA A 75 -7.62 -4.54 -35.25
CA ALA A 75 -7.27 -5.12 -36.55
C ALA A 75 -8.34 -6.11 -37.07
N ALA A 76 -8.96 -6.90 -36.18
CA ALA A 76 -10.03 -7.82 -36.54
C ALA A 76 -11.32 -7.09 -36.96
N VAL A 77 -11.67 -5.99 -36.29
CA VAL A 77 -12.82 -5.15 -36.62
C VAL A 77 -12.61 -4.46 -37.96
N GLU A 78 -11.45 -3.89 -38.22
CA GLU A 78 -11.09 -3.28 -39.49
C GLU A 78 -11.18 -4.29 -40.66
N ALA A 79 -10.62 -5.48 -40.48
CA ALA A 79 -10.64 -6.56 -41.48
C ALA A 79 -12.06 -7.07 -41.77
N SER A 80 -13.01 -6.90 -40.84
CA SER A 80 -14.41 -7.36 -41.04
C SER A 80 -15.21 -6.52 -42.04
N GLY A 81 -14.76 -5.28 -42.35
CA GLY A 81 -15.47 -4.35 -43.22
C GLY A 81 -16.84 -3.91 -42.72
N ARG A 82 -17.13 -4.06 -41.44
CA ARG A 82 -18.45 -3.77 -40.82
C ARG A 82 -18.49 -2.40 -40.12
N LEU A 83 -17.44 -1.61 -40.22
CA LEU A 83 -17.38 -0.24 -39.71
C LEU A 83 -18.31 0.67 -40.50
N ALA A 84 -19.07 1.53 -39.84
CA ALA A 84 -19.79 2.61 -40.48
C ALA A 84 -18.79 3.72 -40.92
N GLU A 85 -19.18 4.57 -41.91
CA GLU A 85 -18.28 5.60 -42.46
C GLU A 85 -17.78 6.60 -41.40
N ASP A 86 -18.52 6.79 -40.31
CA ASP A 86 -18.20 7.69 -39.20
C ASP A 86 -17.51 7.01 -38.00
N GLN A 87 -17.30 5.68 -38.04
CA GLN A 87 -16.76 4.90 -36.91
C GLN A 87 -15.31 4.48 -37.15
N THR A 88 -14.50 4.59 -36.09
CA THR A 88 -13.16 4.02 -36.05
C THR A 88 -13.14 2.73 -35.21
N ALA A 89 -12.30 1.76 -35.59
CA ALA A 89 -12.17 0.51 -34.85
C ALA A 89 -11.78 0.75 -33.38
N ALA A 90 -10.98 1.77 -33.11
CA ALA A 90 -10.57 2.15 -31.77
C ALA A 90 -11.76 2.63 -30.91
N ALA A 91 -12.65 3.45 -31.45
CA ALA A 91 -13.86 3.90 -30.78
C ALA A 91 -14.79 2.73 -30.46
N VAL A 92 -15.05 1.84 -31.43
CA VAL A 92 -15.90 0.66 -31.25
C VAL A 92 -15.33 -0.29 -30.18
N VAL A 93 -14.02 -0.53 -30.15
CA VAL A 93 -13.39 -1.37 -29.12
C VAL A 93 -13.44 -0.70 -27.75
N ALA A 94 -13.25 0.62 -27.66
CA ALA A 94 -13.36 1.39 -26.41
C ALA A 94 -14.80 1.37 -25.87
N ASP A 95 -15.81 1.52 -26.70
CA ASP A 95 -17.23 1.45 -26.33
C ASP A 95 -17.61 0.08 -25.77
N VAL A 96 -17.09 -0.98 -26.37
CA VAL A 96 -17.29 -2.35 -25.83
C VAL A 96 -16.65 -2.51 -24.46
N HIS A 97 -15.47 -1.92 -24.22
CA HIS A 97 -14.80 -1.98 -22.92
C HIS A 97 -15.50 -1.14 -21.85
N SER A 98 -15.99 0.06 -22.18
CA SER A 98 -16.71 0.93 -21.24
C SER A 98 -18.09 0.40 -20.85
N GLY A 99 -18.61 -0.59 -21.56
CA GLY A 99 -19.95 -1.12 -21.38
C GLY A 99 -21.07 -0.16 -21.86
N MET A 100 -20.71 0.97 -22.46
CA MET A 100 -21.65 1.98 -22.93
C MET A 100 -22.62 1.39 -23.97
N SER A 101 -22.16 0.44 -24.78
CA SER A 101 -22.97 -0.30 -25.74
C SER A 101 -24.05 -1.22 -25.11
N LEU A 102 -24.11 -1.34 -23.79
CA LEU A 102 -25.15 -2.09 -23.06
C LEU A 102 -26.37 -1.22 -22.70
N PHE A 103 -26.19 0.12 -22.68
CA PHE A 103 -27.22 1.09 -22.31
C PHE A 103 -28.02 1.59 -23.51
N ASP A 104 -27.44 1.60 -24.70
CA ASP A 104 -28.13 1.88 -25.96
C ASP A 104 -28.82 0.59 -26.44
N GLY A 105 -29.99 0.30 -25.85
CA GLY A 105 -30.79 -0.88 -26.12
C GLY A 105 -31.43 -0.96 -27.53
N ALA A 106 -31.00 -0.11 -28.47
CA ALA A 106 -31.33 -0.14 -29.88
C ALA A 106 -30.02 -0.17 -30.70
N ASP A 107 -29.84 -1.23 -31.44
CA ASP A 107 -28.86 -1.34 -32.53
C ASP A 107 -27.39 -1.27 -32.14
N ALA A 108 -26.92 -2.28 -31.39
CA ALA A 108 -25.50 -2.59 -31.39
C ALA A 108 -25.10 -2.84 -32.88
N SER A 109 -24.37 -1.89 -33.50
CA SER A 109 -23.98 -2.02 -34.90
C SER A 109 -23.24 -3.37 -35.11
N PRO A 110 -23.29 -3.96 -36.30
CA PRO A 110 -22.59 -5.22 -36.58
C PRO A 110 -21.11 -5.18 -36.20
N ALA A 111 -20.51 -4.00 -36.20
CA ALA A 111 -19.12 -3.75 -35.75
C ALA A 111 -18.93 -4.02 -34.25
N HIS A 112 -19.86 -3.65 -33.36
CA HIS A 112 -19.78 -3.92 -31.92
C HIS A 112 -19.89 -5.43 -31.62
N GLY A 113 -20.71 -6.16 -32.36
CA GLY A 113 -20.80 -7.62 -32.28
C GLY A 113 -19.47 -8.29 -32.65
N GLU A 114 -18.83 -7.85 -33.74
CA GLU A 114 -17.52 -8.33 -34.15
C GLU A 114 -16.44 -7.97 -33.13
N ALA A 115 -16.44 -6.76 -32.59
CA ALA A 115 -15.50 -6.33 -31.56
C ALA A 115 -15.59 -7.20 -30.31
N ARG A 116 -16.80 -7.49 -29.81
CA ARG A 116 -17.00 -8.40 -28.68
C ARG A 116 -16.47 -9.81 -28.96
N ALA A 117 -16.75 -10.35 -30.15
CA ALA A 117 -16.27 -11.66 -30.55
C ALA A 117 -14.73 -11.66 -30.72
N ALA A 118 -14.15 -10.60 -31.27
CA ALA A 118 -12.72 -10.42 -31.42
C ALA A 118 -12.02 -10.34 -30.06
N ILE A 119 -12.50 -9.51 -29.14
CA ILE A 119 -11.99 -9.41 -27.77
C ILE A 119 -12.06 -10.76 -27.03
N ALA A 120 -13.18 -11.48 -27.15
CA ALA A 120 -13.34 -12.79 -26.53
C ALA A 120 -12.33 -13.81 -27.10
N ARG A 121 -12.16 -13.85 -28.43
CA ARG A 121 -11.17 -14.70 -29.11
C ARG A 121 -9.74 -14.34 -28.71
N ALA A 122 -9.38 -13.05 -28.70
CA ALA A 122 -8.08 -12.57 -28.28
C ALA A 122 -7.78 -12.95 -26.83
N ARG A 123 -8.69 -12.66 -25.92
CA ARG A 123 -8.55 -13.05 -24.50
C ARG A 123 -8.42 -14.57 -24.32
N GLY A 124 -9.12 -15.36 -25.12
CA GLY A 124 -9.02 -16.82 -25.09
C GLY A 124 -7.67 -17.31 -25.58
N THR A 125 -7.23 -16.89 -26.75
CA THR A 125 -5.98 -17.32 -27.39
C THR A 125 -4.75 -16.85 -26.63
N PHE A 126 -4.65 -15.55 -26.33
CA PHE A 126 -3.54 -15.01 -25.55
C PHE A 126 -3.55 -15.58 -24.12
N GLY A 127 -4.73 -15.72 -23.49
CA GLY A 127 -4.84 -16.31 -22.16
C GLY A 127 -4.36 -17.75 -22.11
N ALA A 128 -4.68 -18.57 -23.13
CA ALA A 128 -4.18 -19.93 -23.25
C ALA A 128 -2.67 -19.98 -23.52
N ALA A 129 -2.15 -19.09 -24.37
CA ALA A 129 -0.71 -19.00 -24.65
C ALA A 129 0.07 -18.61 -23.38
N VAL A 130 -0.40 -17.60 -22.64
CA VAL A 130 0.21 -17.19 -21.35
C VAL A 130 0.15 -18.32 -20.32
N ALA A 131 -0.98 -19.01 -20.22
CA ALA A 131 -1.12 -20.15 -19.31
C ALA A 131 -0.13 -21.28 -19.68
N GLY A 132 0.03 -21.58 -20.96
CA GLY A 132 1.01 -22.53 -21.46
C GLY A 132 2.45 -22.12 -21.12
N LEU A 133 2.81 -20.86 -21.37
CA LEU A 133 4.14 -20.32 -21.04
C LEU A 133 4.41 -20.37 -19.52
N VAL A 134 3.45 -20.00 -18.68
CA VAL A 134 3.53 -20.08 -17.23
C VAL A 134 3.74 -21.51 -16.78
N ALA A 135 2.96 -22.46 -17.30
CA ALA A 135 3.07 -23.88 -16.93
C ALA A 135 4.41 -24.47 -17.37
N VAL A 136 4.82 -24.23 -18.60
CA VAL A 136 6.08 -24.73 -19.16
C VAL A 136 7.28 -24.13 -18.43
N SER A 137 7.30 -22.83 -18.21
CA SER A 137 8.41 -22.16 -17.52
C SER A 137 8.52 -22.59 -16.04
N GLY A 138 7.39 -22.77 -15.35
CA GLY A 138 7.35 -23.29 -13.99
C GLY A 138 7.85 -24.72 -13.88
N ALA A 139 7.36 -25.63 -14.77
CA ALA A 139 7.80 -27.01 -14.82
C ALA A 139 9.28 -27.14 -15.20
N ALA A 140 9.73 -26.36 -16.18
CA ALA A 140 11.13 -26.33 -16.60
C ALA A 140 12.05 -25.84 -15.46
N GLY A 141 11.67 -24.74 -14.80
CA GLY A 141 12.38 -24.20 -13.64
C GLY A 141 12.48 -25.20 -12.48
N LEU A 142 11.36 -25.86 -12.15
CA LEU A 142 11.30 -26.92 -11.15
C LEU A 142 12.23 -28.09 -11.48
N ALA A 143 12.12 -28.61 -12.71
CA ALA A 143 12.91 -29.74 -13.16
C ALA A 143 14.42 -29.43 -13.19
N TRP A 144 14.77 -28.24 -13.72
CA TRP A 144 16.15 -27.79 -13.83
C TRP A 144 16.78 -27.55 -12.44
N ALA A 145 16.10 -26.79 -11.56
CA ALA A 145 16.61 -26.53 -10.23
C ALA A 145 16.77 -27.83 -9.40
N ARG A 146 15.78 -28.75 -9.48
CA ARG A 146 15.81 -30.00 -8.78
C ARG A 146 16.95 -30.91 -9.24
N ARG A 147 17.28 -30.90 -10.56
CA ARG A 147 18.42 -31.69 -11.11
C ARG A 147 19.78 -31.15 -10.65
N ARG A 148 19.86 -29.86 -10.32
CA ARG A 148 21.07 -29.18 -9.84
C ARG A 148 21.36 -29.36 -8.36
N ILE A 149 20.51 -30.00 -7.60
CA ILE A 149 20.74 -30.26 -6.18
C ILE A 149 21.85 -31.31 -6.04
N THR A 150 23.03 -30.85 -5.62
CA THR A 150 24.19 -31.66 -5.25
C THR A 150 24.64 -31.30 -3.84
N PRO A 151 25.40 -32.18 -3.15
CA PRO A 151 25.89 -31.88 -1.79
C PRO A 151 26.75 -30.60 -1.70
N GLU A 152 27.56 -30.35 -2.74
CA GLU A 152 28.50 -29.23 -2.82
C GLU A 152 27.80 -27.90 -3.18
N LEU A 153 26.53 -27.95 -3.57
CA LEU A 153 25.83 -26.78 -4.04
C LEU A 153 25.62 -25.74 -2.91
N ARG A 154 26.17 -24.58 -3.09
CA ARG A 154 26.00 -23.43 -2.18
C ARG A 154 24.64 -22.76 -2.37
N ALA A 155 23.56 -23.49 -2.02
CA ALA A 155 22.19 -23.07 -2.27
C ALA A 155 21.87 -21.74 -1.57
N ARG A 156 22.31 -21.54 -0.32
CA ARG A 156 22.14 -20.30 0.43
C ARG A 156 22.68 -19.09 -0.34
N ASN A 157 23.91 -19.15 -0.79
CA ASN A 157 24.57 -18.02 -1.47
C ASN A 157 23.85 -17.66 -2.79
N GLN A 158 23.32 -18.68 -3.51
CA GLN A 158 22.56 -18.41 -4.74
C GLN A 158 21.22 -17.75 -4.44
N VAL A 159 20.50 -18.21 -3.42
CA VAL A 159 19.24 -17.60 -3.00
C VAL A 159 19.48 -16.16 -2.54
N GLU A 160 20.47 -15.92 -1.68
CA GLU A 160 20.82 -14.58 -1.21
C GLU A 160 21.20 -13.63 -2.35
N ARG A 161 21.93 -14.12 -3.37
CA ARG A 161 22.26 -13.31 -4.56
C ARG A 161 21.01 -12.94 -5.36
N ILE A 162 20.12 -13.91 -5.62
CA ILE A 162 18.89 -13.65 -6.39
C ILE A 162 17.98 -12.68 -5.64
N LEU A 163 17.81 -12.89 -4.34
CA LEU A 163 17.03 -11.98 -3.49
C LEU A 163 17.65 -10.57 -3.45
N GLY A 164 18.99 -10.48 -3.32
CA GLY A 164 19.70 -9.20 -3.35
C GLY A 164 19.49 -8.46 -4.66
N LEU A 165 19.57 -9.16 -5.81
CA LEU A 165 19.29 -8.57 -7.12
C LEU A 165 17.82 -8.14 -7.26
N ALA A 166 16.88 -8.96 -6.77
CA ALA A 166 15.46 -8.60 -6.78
C ALA A 166 15.18 -7.36 -5.91
N LEU A 167 15.75 -7.30 -4.70
CA LEU A 167 15.61 -6.14 -3.81
C LEU A 167 16.26 -4.90 -4.43
N MET A 168 17.42 -5.03 -5.07
CA MET A 168 18.05 -3.93 -5.80
C MET A 168 17.16 -3.43 -6.95
N ALA A 169 16.59 -4.33 -7.74
CA ALA A 169 15.67 -3.96 -8.82
C ALA A 169 14.43 -3.24 -8.27
N CYS A 170 13.81 -3.74 -7.20
CA CYS A 170 12.69 -3.08 -6.53
C CYS A 170 13.08 -1.69 -6.01
N SER A 171 14.27 -1.56 -5.44
CA SER A 171 14.82 -0.28 -4.96
C SER A 171 14.99 0.74 -6.09
N VAL A 172 15.54 0.30 -7.23
CA VAL A 172 15.67 1.15 -8.43
C VAL A 172 14.30 1.60 -8.94
N VAL A 173 13.33 0.68 -9.04
CA VAL A 173 11.96 1.03 -9.45
C VAL A 173 11.34 2.04 -8.49
N ALA A 174 11.48 1.84 -7.17
CA ALA A 174 10.97 2.76 -6.17
C ALA A 174 11.59 4.17 -6.31
N ILE A 175 12.92 4.25 -6.52
CA ILE A 175 13.62 5.53 -6.73
C ILE A 175 13.11 6.20 -8.01
N LEU A 176 13.02 5.48 -9.12
CA LEU A 176 12.53 6.04 -10.39
C LEU A 176 11.08 6.51 -10.28
N THR A 177 10.23 5.75 -9.59
CA THR A 177 8.84 6.15 -9.33
C THR A 177 8.79 7.42 -8.47
N THR A 178 9.60 7.51 -7.42
CA THR A 178 9.67 8.71 -6.58
C THR A 178 10.13 9.92 -7.38
N ILE A 179 11.17 9.77 -8.21
CA ILE A 179 11.63 10.84 -9.12
C ILE A 179 10.50 11.23 -10.08
N GLY A 180 9.81 10.26 -10.67
CA GLY A 180 8.68 10.51 -11.57
C GLY A 180 7.56 11.29 -10.90
N ILE A 181 7.20 10.95 -9.65
CA ILE A 181 6.20 11.68 -8.86
C ILE A 181 6.66 13.12 -8.61
N VAL A 182 7.91 13.30 -8.16
CA VAL A 182 8.45 14.64 -7.87
C VAL A 182 8.48 15.50 -9.14
N LEU A 183 8.92 14.95 -10.27
CA LEU A 183 8.91 15.66 -11.54
C LEU A 183 7.49 16.01 -12.00
N SER A 184 6.56 15.07 -11.90
CA SER A 184 5.14 15.32 -12.24
C SER A 184 4.56 16.45 -11.41
N LEU A 185 4.74 16.41 -10.10
CA LEU A 185 4.28 17.47 -9.18
C LEU A 185 4.95 18.82 -9.49
N PHE A 186 6.24 18.80 -9.85
CA PHE A 186 6.97 20.01 -10.20
C PHE A 186 6.42 20.66 -11.47
N PHE A 187 6.17 19.88 -12.51
CA PHE A 187 5.57 20.40 -13.74
C PHE A 187 4.15 20.91 -13.53
N GLU A 188 3.33 20.21 -12.74
CA GLU A 188 1.98 20.67 -12.40
C GLU A 188 2.01 21.95 -11.55
N ALA A 189 2.96 22.06 -10.62
CA ALA A 189 3.15 23.27 -9.83
C ALA A 189 3.56 24.46 -10.72
N ILE A 190 4.46 24.28 -11.70
CA ILE A 190 4.81 25.32 -12.65
C ILE A 190 3.57 25.80 -13.43
N ARG A 191 2.76 24.87 -13.93
CA ARG A 191 1.53 25.21 -14.66
C ARG A 191 0.54 25.97 -13.77
N PHE A 192 0.39 25.55 -12.51
CA PHE A 192 -0.46 26.23 -11.54
C PHE A 192 0.02 27.68 -11.31
N PHE A 193 1.33 27.90 -11.09
CA PHE A 193 1.87 29.23 -10.84
C PHE A 193 1.95 30.14 -12.09
N GLN A 194 1.72 29.59 -13.28
CA GLN A 194 1.45 30.42 -14.46
C GLN A 194 0.06 31.07 -14.45
N LEU A 195 -0.89 30.47 -13.72
CA LEU A 195 -2.28 30.93 -13.60
C LEU A 195 -2.53 31.70 -12.30
N VAL A 196 -1.86 31.33 -11.22
CA VAL A 196 -2.05 31.90 -9.87
C VAL A 196 -0.73 32.50 -9.41
N SER A 197 -0.76 33.78 -8.98
CA SER A 197 0.43 34.44 -8.46
C SER A 197 0.98 33.71 -7.22
N PRO A 198 2.31 33.41 -7.14
CA PRO A 198 2.90 32.82 -5.95
C PRO A 198 2.66 33.61 -4.67
N LEU A 199 2.66 34.95 -4.76
CA LEU A 199 2.37 35.81 -3.60
C LEU A 199 0.93 35.65 -3.12
N GLU A 200 -0.03 35.57 -4.04
CA GLU A 200 -1.43 35.34 -3.72
C GLU A 200 -1.62 33.95 -3.12
N PHE A 201 -0.95 32.93 -3.64
CA PHE A 201 -1.00 31.58 -3.10
C PHE A 201 -0.45 31.51 -1.67
N PHE A 202 0.75 31.99 -1.41
CA PHE A 202 1.39 31.84 -0.09
C PHE A 202 0.82 32.76 0.99
N PHE A 203 0.34 33.96 0.64
CA PHE A 203 -0.12 34.96 1.59
C PHE A 203 -1.64 35.24 1.53
N GLY A 204 -2.34 34.62 0.58
CA GLY A 204 -3.78 34.74 0.48
C GLY A 204 -4.49 34.13 1.68
N THR A 205 -5.49 34.83 2.19
CA THR A 205 -6.27 34.44 3.37
C THR A 205 -7.61 33.81 3.04
N GLU A 206 -7.89 33.58 1.76
CA GLU A 206 -9.13 32.99 1.29
C GLU A 206 -8.84 31.75 0.44
N TRP A 207 -9.42 30.61 0.84
CA TRP A 207 -9.33 29.34 0.12
C TRP A 207 -10.69 28.94 -0.41
N SER A 208 -10.88 29.05 -1.71
CA SER A 208 -12.13 28.71 -2.40
C SER A 208 -11.82 28.21 -3.83
N PRO A 209 -11.31 26.98 -3.96
CA PRO A 209 -10.80 26.44 -5.24
C PRO A 209 -11.90 25.97 -6.20
N GLN A 210 -13.16 25.95 -5.76
CA GLN A 210 -14.26 25.45 -6.57
C GLN A 210 -14.62 26.47 -7.64
N THR A 211 -14.26 26.19 -8.89
CA THR A 211 -14.68 26.96 -10.06
C THR A 211 -15.89 26.33 -10.71
N ALA A 212 -16.80 27.15 -11.25
CA ALA A 212 -17.92 26.64 -12.04
C ALA A 212 -17.42 25.97 -13.31
N LEU A 213 -17.79 24.70 -13.51
CA LEU A 213 -17.46 23.93 -14.73
C LEU A 213 -18.58 24.05 -15.78
N ARG A 214 -19.78 24.54 -15.39
CA ARG A 214 -20.94 24.73 -16.25
C ARG A 214 -21.56 26.11 -15.98
N GLU A 215 -22.20 26.69 -16.99
CA GLU A 215 -22.83 28.03 -16.87
C GLU A 215 -23.96 28.11 -15.86
N ASP A 216 -24.56 26.95 -15.50
CA ASP A 216 -25.64 26.84 -14.52
C ASP A 216 -25.14 26.62 -13.08
N GLN A 217 -23.83 26.46 -12.86
CA GLN A 217 -23.24 26.29 -11.54
C GLN A 217 -22.81 27.62 -10.94
N VAL A 218 -23.23 27.85 -9.69
CA VAL A 218 -22.68 28.93 -8.87
C VAL A 218 -21.31 28.48 -8.37
N GLY A 219 -20.27 28.88 -9.10
CA GLY A 219 -18.88 28.63 -8.69
C GLY A 219 -18.45 29.60 -7.60
N SER A 220 -17.43 29.21 -6.85
CA SER A 220 -16.72 30.09 -5.95
C SER A 220 -15.78 31.03 -6.71
N SER A 221 -15.17 31.98 -6.01
CA SER A 221 -14.30 33.01 -6.59
C SER A 221 -12.99 32.49 -7.23
N GLY A 222 -12.70 31.20 -7.11
CA GLY A 222 -11.43 30.62 -7.59
C GLY A 222 -10.21 31.16 -6.85
N ARG A 223 -10.31 31.43 -5.56
CA ARG A 223 -9.20 31.92 -4.74
C ARG A 223 -8.42 30.78 -4.13
N PHE A 224 -7.09 30.87 -4.19
CA PHE A 224 -6.16 29.81 -3.82
C PHE A 224 -5.19 30.25 -2.72
N GLY A 225 -5.63 31.01 -1.72
CA GLY A 225 -4.79 31.40 -0.60
C GLY A 225 -4.49 30.23 0.34
N ALA A 226 -3.21 29.93 0.59
CA ALA A 226 -2.80 28.78 1.40
C ALA A 226 -2.87 29.00 2.91
N VAL A 227 -2.92 30.25 3.38
CA VAL A 227 -2.94 30.59 4.82
C VAL A 227 -4.01 29.84 5.61
N PRO A 228 -5.29 29.76 5.16
CA PRO A 228 -6.32 29.03 5.90
C PRO A 228 -6.03 27.53 6.02
N ILE A 229 -5.39 26.92 5.00
CA ILE A 229 -5.04 25.51 5.01
C ILE A 229 -3.97 25.24 6.06
N PHE A 230 -2.90 26.04 6.09
CA PHE A 230 -1.85 25.93 7.09
C PHE A 230 -2.36 26.20 8.50
N ALA A 231 -3.17 27.24 8.68
CA ALA A 231 -3.77 27.57 9.97
C ALA A 231 -4.68 26.44 10.48
N GLY A 232 -5.53 25.87 9.61
CA GLY A 232 -6.39 24.74 9.93
C GLY A 232 -5.58 23.48 10.29
N THR A 233 -4.52 23.20 9.54
CA THR A 233 -3.64 22.06 9.84
C THR A 233 -2.93 22.23 11.18
N LEU A 234 -2.40 23.41 11.48
CA LEU A 234 -1.76 23.70 12.77
C LEU A 234 -2.75 23.59 13.93
N LEU A 235 -3.97 24.09 13.76
CA LEU A 235 -5.02 24.00 14.77
C LEU A 235 -5.38 22.55 15.08
N ILE A 236 -5.69 21.75 14.04
CA ILE A 236 -6.05 20.34 14.21
C ILE A 236 -4.89 19.55 14.83
N THR A 237 -3.66 19.78 14.36
CA THR A 237 -2.46 19.15 14.90
C THR A 237 -2.25 19.51 16.38
N SER A 238 -2.42 20.77 16.74
CA SER A 238 -2.28 21.23 18.14
C SER A 238 -3.30 20.53 19.05
N ILE A 239 -4.56 20.41 18.62
CA ILE A 239 -5.58 19.66 19.36
C ILE A 239 -5.20 18.19 19.49
N ALA A 240 -4.82 17.55 18.39
CA ALA A 240 -4.45 16.14 18.37
C ALA A 240 -3.26 15.86 19.30
N MET A 241 -2.21 16.67 19.23
CA MET A 241 -1.00 16.51 20.04
C MET A 241 -1.23 16.83 21.51
N SER A 242 -2.10 17.79 21.85
CA SER A 242 -2.47 18.08 23.24
C SER A 242 -3.16 16.89 23.94
N ILE A 243 -3.75 15.99 23.18
CA ILE A 243 -4.37 14.75 23.67
C ILE A 243 -3.37 13.58 23.61
N SER A 244 -2.76 13.36 22.44
CA SER A 244 -1.97 12.16 22.20
C SER A 244 -0.65 12.12 22.96
N ILE A 245 0.04 13.26 23.13
CA ILE A 245 1.32 13.29 23.84
C ILE A 245 1.14 12.96 25.33
N PRO A 246 0.27 13.65 26.10
CA PRO A 246 0.11 13.32 27.51
C PRO A 246 -0.40 11.90 27.73
N VAL A 247 -1.44 11.49 26.98
CA VAL A 247 -2.05 10.17 27.17
C VAL A 247 -1.09 9.06 26.73
N GLY A 248 -0.44 9.21 25.57
CA GLY A 248 0.51 8.22 25.05
C GLY A 248 1.75 8.07 25.94
N LEU A 249 2.36 9.19 26.36
CA LEU A 249 3.52 9.17 27.24
C LEU A 249 3.18 8.59 28.63
N MET A 250 2.06 8.99 29.23
CA MET A 250 1.64 8.44 30.52
C MET A 250 1.33 6.95 30.42
N SER A 251 0.72 6.53 29.32
CA SER A 251 0.48 5.11 29.03
C SER A 251 1.80 4.33 28.93
N ALA A 252 2.78 4.85 28.22
CA ALA A 252 4.10 4.23 28.10
C ALA A 252 4.81 4.11 29.46
N ILE A 253 4.85 5.19 30.23
CA ILE A 253 5.43 5.18 31.58
C ILE A 253 4.74 4.16 32.48
N TYR A 254 3.40 4.16 32.49
CA TYR A 254 2.64 3.20 33.28
C TYR A 254 2.95 1.76 32.87
N LEU A 255 2.93 1.46 31.58
CA LEU A 255 3.20 0.13 31.07
C LEU A 255 4.66 -0.31 31.28
N ALA A 256 5.63 0.61 31.19
CA ALA A 256 7.05 0.29 31.35
C ALA A 256 7.43 0.04 32.83
N PHE A 257 6.87 0.80 33.78
CA PHE A 257 7.38 0.84 35.15
C PHE A 257 6.39 0.39 36.23
N TYR A 258 5.07 0.48 35.99
CA TYR A 258 4.05 0.22 37.01
C TYR A 258 3.14 -0.96 36.68
N ALA A 259 2.92 -1.27 35.40
CA ALA A 259 2.00 -2.32 35.01
C ALA A 259 2.58 -3.71 35.23
N GLY A 260 1.79 -4.61 35.82
CA GLY A 260 2.11 -6.03 35.89
C GLY A 260 2.11 -6.69 34.50
N GLU A 261 2.79 -7.84 34.38
CA GLU A 261 2.93 -8.58 33.12
C GLU A 261 1.58 -8.88 32.44
N SER A 262 0.56 -9.24 33.21
CA SER A 262 -0.78 -9.52 32.67
C SER A 262 -1.42 -8.27 32.05
N MET A 263 -1.35 -7.13 32.69
CA MET A 263 -1.87 -5.86 32.15
C MET A 263 -1.13 -5.47 30.86
N ARG A 264 0.19 -5.57 30.87
CA ARG A 264 1.02 -5.28 29.70
C ARG A 264 0.69 -6.18 28.52
N ALA A 265 0.47 -7.48 28.78
CA ALA A 265 0.11 -8.47 27.76
C ALA A 265 -1.25 -8.20 27.11
N TRP A 266 -2.18 -7.53 27.79
CA TRP A 266 -3.48 -7.16 27.23
C TRP A 266 -3.48 -5.77 26.58
N VAL A 267 -2.87 -4.77 27.20
CA VAL A 267 -2.94 -3.39 26.73
C VAL A 267 -2.13 -3.18 25.44
N LYS A 268 -0.95 -3.81 25.32
CA LYS A 268 -0.13 -3.67 24.10
C LYS A 268 -0.89 -4.13 22.83
N PRO A 269 -1.48 -5.33 22.77
CA PRO A 269 -2.28 -5.73 21.60
C PRO A 269 -3.48 -4.82 21.33
N VAL A 270 -4.13 -4.28 22.36
CA VAL A 270 -5.25 -3.33 22.16
C VAL A 270 -4.76 -2.05 21.51
N LEU A 271 -3.62 -1.49 21.92
CA LEU A 271 -3.02 -0.34 21.27
C LEU A 271 -2.64 -0.63 19.82
N GLU A 272 -2.09 -1.83 19.53
CA GLU A 272 -1.75 -2.26 18.16
C GLU A 272 -3.01 -2.39 17.28
N ILE A 273 -4.12 -2.90 17.81
CA ILE A 273 -5.40 -2.97 17.10
C ILE A 273 -5.90 -1.56 16.76
N ILE A 274 -5.84 -0.61 17.70
CA ILE A 274 -6.24 0.78 17.47
C ILE A 274 -5.38 1.43 16.39
N ALA A 275 -4.06 1.19 16.42
CA ALA A 275 -3.12 1.66 15.41
C ALA A 275 -3.39 1.05 14.02
N GLY A 276 -3.92 -0.18 13.97
CA GLY A 276 -4.26 -0.90 12.74
C GLY A 276 -5.56 -0.45 12.08
N ILE A 277 -6.40 0.35 12.74
CA ILE A 277 -7.65 0.86 12.16
C ILE A 277 -7.32 1.82 11.01
N PRO A 278 -7.87 1.60 9.78
CA PRO A 278 -7.64 2.48 8.64
C PRO A 278 -8.04 3.93 8.95
N THR A 279 -7.22 4.90 8.53
CA THR A 279 -7.45 6.33 8.77
C THR A 279 -8.80 6.82 8.24
N VAL A 280 -9.29 6.22 7.14
CA VAL A 280 -10.62 6.53 6.57
C VAL A 280 -11.75 6.19 7.56
N VAL A 281 -11.60 5.12 8.35
CA VAL A 281 -12.59 4.75 9.38
C VAL A 281 -12.61 5.79 10.49
N TRP A 282 -11.43 6.26 10.93
CA TRP A 282 -11.32 7.34 11.91
C TRP A 282 -11.93 8.65 11.38
N GLY A 283 -11.69 8.99 10.10
CA GLY A 283 -12.30 10.14 9.45
C GLY A 283 -13.83 10.06 9.40
N SER A 284 -14.36 8.90 9.02
CA SER A 284 -15.80 8.65 9.01
C SER A 284 -16.41 8.72 10.42
N PHE A 285 -15.74 8.18 11.42
CA PHE A 285 -16.15 8.29 12.82
C PHE A 285 -16.16 9.73 13.31
N ALA A 286 -15.14 10.52 12.95
CA ALA A 286 -15.08 11.95 13.27
C ALA A 286 -16.26 12.71 12.65
N ALA A 287 -16.55 12.47 11.38
CA ALA A 287 -17.60 13.19 10.66
C ALA A 287 -19.03 12.76 11.07
N LEU A 288 -19.26 11.44 11.24
CA LEU A 288 -20.61 10.92 11.45
C LEU A 288 -21.01 10.78 12.93
N THR A 289 -20.03 10.72 13.83
CA THR A 289 -20.29 10.52 15.26
C THR A 289 -19.79 11.67 16.12
N LEU A 290 -18.49 12.01 16.05
CA LEU A 290 -17.92 13.06 16.92
C LEU A 290 -18.42 14.45 16.54
N GLY A 291 -18.52 14.76 15.26
CA GLY A 291 -19.00 16.05 14.77
C GLY A 291 -20.41 16.38 15.29
N PRO A 292 -21.42 15.51 15.07
CA PRO A 292 -22.77 15.70 15.61
C PRO A 292 -22.82 15.78 17.14
N LEU A 293 -22.02 14.97 17.86
CA LEU A 293 -21.94 15.02 19.32
C LEU A 293 -21.42 16.37 19.83
N ILE A 294 -20.32 16.86 19.23
CA ILE A 294 -19.70 18.14 19.60
C ILE A 294 -20.64 19.29 19.26
N ARG A 295 -21.32 19.22 18.12
CA ARG A 295 -22.32 20.18 17.72
C ARG A 295 -23.48 20.25 18.72
N GLY A 296 -24.10 19.09 19.03
CA GLY A 296 -25.22 19.03 19.97
C GLY A 296 -24.84 19.53 21.38
N PHE A 297 -23.61 19.20 21.83
CA PHE A 297 -23.09 19.75 23.08
C PHE A 297 -22.90 21.28 22.99
N GLY A 298 -22.31 21.80 21.92
CA GLY A 298 -22.14 23.25 21.71
C GLY A 298 -23.45 23.99 21.67
N GLU A 299 -24.44 23.50 20.94
CA GLU A 299 -25.79 24.08 20.88
C GLU A 299 -26.45 24.10 22.26
N SER A 300 -26.25 23.08 23.10
CA SER A 300 -26.80 23.01 24.46
C SER A 300 -26.26 24.09 25.38
N ILE A 301 -25.09 24.65 25.11
CA ILE A 301 -24.46 25.75 25.85
C ILE A 301 -24.53 27.10 25.13
N GLY A 302 -25.32 27.17 24.03
CA GLY A 302 -25.57 28.39 23.29
C GLY A 302 -24.49 28.77 22.29
N LEU A 303 -23.63 27.84 21.88
CA LEU A 303 -22.62 28.06 20.85
C LEU A 303 -23.11 27.52 19.49
N ASP A 304 -22.90 28.30 18.43
CA ASP A 304 -23.13 27.86 17.07
C ASP A 304 -21.90 27.08 16.58
N VAL A 305 -22.02 25.73 16.50
CA VAL A 305 -20.92 24.84 16.16
C VAL A 305 -21.21 24.14 14.84
N ALA A 306 -20.31 24.32 13.88
CA ALA A 306 -20.37 23.58 12.60
C ALA A 306 -20.16 22.08 12.79
N SER A 307 -20.83 21.27 11.98
CA SER A 307 -20.66 19.81 11.98
C SER A 307 -19.22 19.39 11.63
N GLU A 308 -18.56 20.17 10.78
CA GLU A 308 -17.18 19.97 10.32
C GLU A 308 -16.20 20.71 11.24
N SER A 309 -16.22 20.33 12.51
CA SER A 309 -15.41 20.99 13.54
C SER A 309 -13.96 20.49 13.52
N ALA A 310 -13.01 21.44 13.54
CA ALA A 310 -11.58 21.13 13.75
C ALA A 310 -11.35 20.39 15.08
N LEU A 311 -12.20 20.60 16.09
CA LEU A 311 -12.16 19.91 17.36
C LEU A 311 -12.49 18.42 17.20
N ALA A 312 -13.53 18.07 16.42
CA ALA A 312 -13.88 16.66 16.13
C ALA A 312 -12.76 15.94 15.40
N ALA A 313 -12.20 16.57 14.38
CA ALA A 313 -11.08 16.05 13.63
C ALA A 313 -9.83 15.88 14.52
N GLY A 314 -9.50 16.89 15.33
CA GLY A 314 -8.36 16.87 16.23
C GLY A 314 -8.46 15.81 17.32
N ILE A 315 -9.65 15.59 17.90
CA ILE A 315 -9.88 14.52 18.89
C ILE A 315 -9.69 13.15 18.24
N ALA A 316 -10.33 12.90 17.08
CA ALA A 316 -10.20 11.61 16.38
C ALA A 316 -8.74 11.30 16.01
N MET A 317 -8.03 12.29 15.46
CA MET A 317 -6.60 12.17 15.15
C MET A 317 -5.77 11.96 16.42
N GLY A 318 -6.08 12.66 17.50
CA GLY A 318 -5.42 12.52 18.79
C GLY A 318 -5.50 11.08 19.31
N VAL A 319 -6.70 10.50 19.33
CA VAL A 319 -6.90 9.10 19.74
C VAL A 319 -6.15 8.12 18.83
N MET A 320 -6.19 8.33 17.51
CA MET A 320 -5.47 7.50 16.54
C MET A 320 -3.95 7.51 16.75
N ILE A 321 -3.39 8.65 17.19
CA ILE A 321 -1.95 8.82 17.37
C ILE A 321 -1.45 8.28 18.74
N ILE A 322 -2.32 8.14 19.74
CA ILE A 322 -1.94 7.63 21.07
C ILE A 322 -1.10 6.35 21.02
N PRO A 323 -1.46 5.29 20.26
CA PRO A 323 -0.67 4.07 20.19
C PRO A 323 0.76 4.29 19.69
N PHE A 324 0.92 5.16 18.68
CA PHE A 324 2.24 5.49 18.13
C PHE A 324 3.11 6.23 19.14
N VAL A 325 2.55 7.23 19.82
CA VAL A 325 3.27 7.97 20.88
C VAL A 325 3.62 7.02 22.02
N SER A 326 2.69 6.15 22.43
CA SER A 326 2.94 5.18 23.50
C SER A 326 4.04 4.18 23.13
N SER A 327 4.02 3.63 21.91
CA SER A 327 5.04 2.67 21.45
C SER A 327 6.42 3.30 21.34
N LEU A 328 6.52 4.46 20.68
CA LEU A 328 7.80 5.18 20.55
C LEU A 328 8.35 5.61 21.90
N SER A 329 7.47 6.03 22.82
CA SER A 329 7.89 6.39 24.19
C SER A 329 8.34 5.17 24.97
N ASP A 330 7.67 4.01 24.86
CA ASP A 330 8.10 2.75 25.52
C ASP A 330 9.48 2.34 25.00
N ASP A 331 9.73 2.42 23.71
CA ASP A 331 11.04 2.11 23.11
C ASP A 331 12.12 3.08 23.60
N ALA A 332 11.85 4.37 23.64
CA ALA A 332 12.79 5.39 24.15
C ALA A 332 13.11 5.18 25.63
N LEU A 333 12.09 4.93 26.47
CA LEU A 333 12.25 4.68 27.90
C LEU A 333 13.08 3.41 28.17
N ASN A 334 12.91 2.37 27.36
CA ASN A 334 13.65 1.11 27.48
C ASN A 334 15.08 1.22 26.90
N ALA A 335 15.39 2.20 26.05
CA ALA A 335 16.73 2.45 25.54
C ALA A 335 17.68 3.08 26.59
N VAL A 336 17.14 3.69 27.65
CA VAL A 336 17.95 4.26 28.74
C VAL A 336 18.69 3.13 29.48
N PRO A 337 20.04 3.26 29.66
CA PRO A 337 20.83 2.23 30.35
C PRO A 337 20.32 1.94 31.76
N ARG A 338 20.18 0.64 32.07
CA ARG A 338 19.72 0.18 33.38
C ARG A 338 20.58 0.69 34.55
N SER A 339 21.88 0.88 34.31
CA SER A 339 22.83 1.42 35.30
C SER A 339 22.44 2.81 35.80
N LEU A 340 21.83 3.66 34.97
CA LEU A 340 21.35 4.98 35.38
C LEU A 340 20.14 4.86 36.32
N ARG A 341 19.24 3.94 36.02
CA ARG A 341 18.08 3.65 36.89
C ARG A 341 18.50 3.07 38.23
N GLU A 342 19.36 2.05 38.20
CA GLU A 342 19.87 1.38 39.42
C GLU A 342 20.70 2.35 40.28
N GLY A 343 21.53 3.19 39.66
CA GLY A 343 22.28 4.22 40.34
C GLY A 343 21.40 5.24 41.04
N SER A 344 20.32 5.69 40.41
CA SER A 344 19.35 6.61 41.02
C SER A 344 18.66 5.99 42.24
N LEU A 345 18.19 4.73 42.10
CA LEU A 345 17.56 4.00 43.22
C LEU A 345 18.56 3.76 44.35
N ALA A 346 19.83 3.44 44.06
CA ALA A 346 20.87 3.27 45.06
C ALA A 346 21.19 4.56 45.84
N MET A 347 20.96 5.73 45.21
CA MET A 347 21.06 7.03 45.88
C MET A 347 19.83 7.40 46.72
N GLY A 348 18.83 6.49 46.81
CA GLY A 348 17.64 6.66 47.63
C GLY A 348 16.48 7.36 46.94
N ALA A 349 16.54 7.54 45.61
CA ALA A 349 15.43 8.11 44.85
C ALA A 349 14.26 7.10 44.73
N THR A 350 13.05 7.59 44.77
CA THR A 350 11.84 6.77 44.47
C THR A 350 11.75 6.47 43.00
N ASP A 351 10.95 5.47 42.59
CA ASP A 351 10.71 5.15 41.17
C ASP A 351 10.19 6.38 40.41
N SER A 352 9.26 7.15 41.00
CA SER A 352 8.72 8.37 40.38
C SER A 352 9.77 9.45 40.18
N GLU A 353 10.68 9.65 41.15
CA GLU A 353 11.79 10.60 41.03
C GLU A 353 12.81 10.12 39.99
N THR A 354 13.11 8.84 39.96
CA THR A 354 13.98 8.22 38.97
C THR A 354 13.44 8.41 37.56
N ILE A 355 12.15 8.16 37.33
CA ILE A 355 11.51 8.39 36.04
C ILE A 355 11.60 9.85 35.64
N ARG A 356 11.19 10.77 36.52
CA ARG A 356 11.08 12.20 36.20
C ARG A 356 12.43 12.89 36.05
N ARG A 357 13.43 12.54 36.89
CA ARG A 357 14.71 13.26 36.96
C ARG A 357 15.85 12.59 36.20
N VAL A 358 15.73 11.30 35.89
CA VAL A 358 16.81 10.52 35.25
C VAL A 358 16.34 9.98 33.92
N ILE A 359 15.23 9.24 33.86
CA ILE A 359 14.83 8.50 32.66
C ILE A 359 14.23 9.43 31.59
N LEU A 360 13.33 10.35 31.96
CA LEU A 360 12.69 11.26 31.02
C LEU A 360 13.65 12.31 30.41
N PRO A 361 14.65 12.83 31.15
CA PRO A 361 15.63 13.75 30.58
C PRO A 361 16.75 13.07 29.79
N ALA A 362 17.02 11.75 29.99
CA ALA A 362 18.07 11.00 29.33
C ALA A 362 17.66 10.54 27.92
#